data_f73258240f130de54f5a5f75f542c80b
#
_entry.id   f73258240f130de54f5a5f75f542c80b
#
_cell.length_a   1.000
_cell.length_b   1.000
_cell.length_c   1.000
_cell.angle_alpha   90.00
_cell.angle_beta   90.00
_cell.angle_gamma   90.00
#
_symmetry.space_group_name_H-M   'P 1'
#
loop_
_entity.id
_entity.type
_entity.pdbx_description
1 polymer ?
#
loop_
_entity_poly.entity_id
_entity_poly.type
_entity_poly.pdbx_seq_one_letter_code
_entity_poly.pdbx_strand_id
1 'polypeptide(L)'
;MPEGSNVEVLRVADLKLTAIVDAGNPLALKDRIGVSDLKKSTFVRYEGIYLSRSWCYIEEACERHGFTPKTRSCLCSGIPELFALCAGLGDMVLVVGSNFGARIPEGIKPFCRVLDVEDGDFCMPLQLMYRKDNDNPVLTELVARIEAMPNPPLRFE
;
A
#
# COMPACT_ATOMS: atom_id res chain seq x y z
N MET A 1 -18.35 -3.00 -8.35
CA MET A 1 -18.64 -1.73 -9.08
C MET A 1 -20.12 -1.70 -9.44
N PRO A 2 -20.82 -0.58 -9.36
CA PRO A 2 -22.19 -0.51 -9.78
C PRO A 2 -22.33 -0.84 -11.27
N GLU A 3 -23.27 -1.70 -11.63
CA GLU A 3 -23.62 -1.98 -13.01
C GLU A 3 -23.98 -0.67 -13.72
N GLY A 4 -23.33 -0.39 -14.85
CA GLY A 4 -23.53 0.83 -15.63
C GLY A 4 -22.50 1.93 -15.44
N SER A 5 -21.38 1.69 -14.78
CA SER A 5 -20.32 2.71 -14.67
C SER A 5 -19.66 2.94 -16.04
N ASN A 6 -19.62 4.21 -16.47
CA ASN A 6 -18.91 4.62 -17.68
C ASN A 6 -17.37 4.69 -17.45
N VAL A 7 -16.85 3.84 -16.57
CA VAL A 7 -15.44 3.80 -16.19
C VAL A 7 -14.89 2.43 -16.49
N GLU A 8 -13.74 2.40 -17.12
CA GLU A 8 -12.91 1.22 -17.30
C GLU A 8 -11.75 1.23 -16.32
N VAL A 9 -11.40 0.06 -15.79
CA VAL A 9 -10.32 -0.11 -14.85
C VAL A 9 -9.33 -1.12 -15.41
N LEU A 10 -8.09 -0.68 -15.59
CA LEU A 10 -6.98 -1.50 -16.07
C LEU A 10 -5.97 -1.65 -14.94
N ARG A 11 -5.72 -2.89 -14.48
CA ARG A 11 -4.66 -3.16 -13.51
C ARG A 11 -3.31 -3.13 -14.25
N VAL A 12 -2.43 -2.22 -13.83
CA VAL A 12 -1.15 -1.98 -14.51
C VAL A 12 -0.04 -2.80 -13.87
N ALA A 13 -0.01 -2.88 -12.54
CA ALA A 13 1.02 -3.56 -11.78
C ALA A 13 0.54 -3.82 -10.35
N ASP A 14 1.33 -4.58 -9.59
CA ASP A 14 1.18 -4.73 -8.14
C ASP A 14 2.26 -3.95 -7.42
N LEU A 15 1.84 -3.05 -6.54
CA LEU A 15 2.74 -2.35 -5.64
C LEU A 15 2.89 -3.18 -4.36
N LYS A 16 4.11 -3.65 -4.13
CA LYS A 16 4.45 -4.37 -2.91
C LYS A 16 4.25 -3.47 -1.68
N LEU A 17 3.67 -4.02 -0.62
CA LEU A 17 3.55 -3.36 0.67
C LEU A 17 4.77 -3.66 1.55
N THR A 18 5.14 -2.68 2.35
CA THR A 18 6.22 -2.78 3.35
C THR A 18 5.69 -2.37 4.71
N ALA A 19 6.30 -2.90 5.75
CA ALA A 19 6.00 -2.53 7.13
C ALA A 19 7.07 -1.57 7.67
N ILE A 20 6.64 -0.51 8.32
CA ILE A 20 7.52 0.42 9.02
C ILE A 20 7.24 0.27 10.51
N VAL A 21 8.29 0.06 11.28
CA VAL A 21 8.24 -0.10 12.74
C VAL A 21 9.18 0.89 13.39
N ASP A 22 8.95 1.17 14.67
CA ASP A 22 9.90 1.91 15.51
C ASP A 22 11.25 1.18 15.55
N ALA A 23 12.36 1.93 15.60
CA ALA A 23 13.69 1.34 15.67
C ALA A 23 13.90 0.46 16.91
N GLY A 24 13.16 0.70 18.00
CA GLY A 24 13.15 -0.10 19.22
C GLY A 24 12.16 -1.29 19.19
N ASN A 25 11.39 -1.45 18.14
CA ASN A 25 10.45 -2.56 18.03
C ASN A 25 11.21 -3.90 17.83
N PRO A 26 10.81 -5.00 18.50
CA PRO A 26 11.46 -6.31 18.31
C PRO A 26 11.52 -6.79 16.87
N LEU A 27 10.53 -6.43 16.04
CA LEU A 27 10.54 -6.76 14.59
C LEU A 27 11.68 -6.06 13.84
N ALA A 28 12.18 -4.92 14.33
CA ALA A 28 13.29 -4.20 13.72
C ALA A 28 14.62 -4.99 13.74
N LEU A 29 14.71 -6.05 14.54
CA LEU A 29 15.87 -6.94 14.59
C LEU A 29 15.87 -7.98 13.47
N LYS A 30 14.76 -8.15 12.76
CA LYS A 30 14.63 -9.08 11.63
C LYS A 30 15.04 -8.39 10.34
N ASP A 31 15.68 -9.12 9.44
CA ASP A 31 15.99 -8.63 8.09
C ASP A 31 14.75 -8.66 7.19
N ARG A 32 13.90 -9.66 7.38
CA ARG A 32 12.64 -9.86 6.65
C ARG A 32 11.58 -10.37 7.60
N ILE A 33 10.33 -10.09 7.27
CA ILE A 33 9.17 -10.55 8.02
C ILE A 33 8.13 -11.14 7.09
N GLY A 34 7.29 -12.04 7.61
CA GLY A 34 6.05 -12.45 6.97
C GLY A 34 4.86 -11.67 7.51
N VAL A 35 3.73 -11.69 6.80
CA VAL A 35 2.47 -11.09 7.27
C VAL A 35 2.08 -11.65 8.63
N SER A 36 2.31 -12.93 8.88
CA SER A 36 2.03 -13.59 10.15
C SER A 36 2.82 -13.03 11.34
N ASP A 37 4.01 -12.45 11.12
CA ASP A 37 4.80 -11.78 12.16
C ASP A 37 4.10 -10.53 12.70
N LEU A 38 3.23 -9.92 11.90
CA LEU A 38 2.47 -8.71 12.25
C LEU A 38 1.22 -8.99 13.10
N LYS A 39 0.85 -10.25 13.31
CA LYS A 39 -0.38 -10.66 14.00
C LYS A 39 -0.57 -10.04 15.36
N LYS A 40 0.51 -9.80 16.10
CA LYS A 40 0.49 -9.22 17.47
C LYS A 40 0.62 -7.70 17.49
N SER A 41 0.89 -7.09 16.35
CA SER A 41 1.10 -5.64 16.22
C SER A 41 -0.24 -4.89 16.17
N THR A 42 -0.21 -3.63 16.60
CA THR A 42 -1.30 -2.68 16.35
C THR A 42 -0.96 -1.90 15.08
N PHE A 43 -1.83 -1.98 14.09
CA PHE A 43 -1.64 -1.30 12.81
C PHE A 43 -2.12 0.15 12.90
N VAL A 44 -1.34 1.06 12.35
CA VAL A 44 -1.81 2.42 12.11
C VAL A 44 -2.76 2.40 10.94
N ARG A 45 -4.03 2.71 11.18
CA ARG A 45 -4.99 2.99 10.13
C ARG A 45 -5.00 4.50 9.90
N TYR A 46 -4.23 4.92 8.91
CA TYR A 46 -4.23 6.33 8.53
C TYR A 46 -5.48 6.65 7.71
N GLU A 47 -6.15 7.73 8.09
CA GLU A 47 -7.38 8.22 7.48
C GLU A 47 -7.12 9.58 6.85
N GLY A 48 -7.52 9.73 5.60
CA GLY A 48 -7.37 10.97 4.83
C GLY A 48 -7.87 10.77 3.41
N ILE A 49 -8.11 11.86 2.69
CA ILE A 49 -8.82 11.87 1.39
C ILE A 49 -8.18 10.94 0.34
N TYR A 50 -6.86 10.71 0.41
CA TYR A 50 -6.14 9.95 -0.60
C TYR A 50 -5.54 8.62 -0.11
N LEU A 51 -5.54 8.36 1.19
CA LEU A 51 -4.78 7.28 1.79
C LEU A 51 -5.64 6.10 2.29
N SER A 52 -6.93 6.33 2.50
CA SER A 52 -7.84 5.33 3.10
C SER A 52 -8.16 4.13 2.20
N ARG A 53 -7.97 4.26 0.89
CA ARG A 53 -8.36 3.20 -0.08
C ARG A 53 -7.43 1.98 -0.07
N SER A 54 -6.21 2.12 0.41
CA SER A 54 -5.26 1.00 0.48
C SER A 54 -5.51 0.06 1.66
N TRP A 55 -6.32 0.48 2.63
CA TRP A 55 -6.54 -0.29 3.85
C TRP A 55 -7.21 -1.64 3.61
N CYS A 56 -8.17 -1.72 2.67
CA CYS A 56 -8.83 -2.99 2.36
C CYS A 56 -7.85 -4.08 1.91
N TYR A 57 -6.81 -3.73 1.16
CA TYR A 57 -5.79 -4.71 0.73
C TYR A 57 -4.93 -5.23 1.88
N ILE A 58 -4.65 -4.37 2.87
CA ILE A 58 -3.94 -4.74 4.10
C ILE A 58 -4.80 -5.71 4.92
N GLU A 59 -6.06 -5.36 5.11
CA GLU A 59 -7.02 -6.15 5.89
C GLU A 59 -7.23 -7.53 5.25
N GLU A 60 -7.51 -7.58 3.94
CA GLU A 60 -7.66 -8.82 3.19
C GLU A 60 -6.42 -9.71 3.24
N ALA A 61 -5.21 -9.13 3.16
CA ALA A 61 -3.99 -9.89 3.29
C ALA A 61 -3.84 -10.49 4.69
N CYS A 62 -4.12 -9.74 5.76
CA CYS A 62 -4.10 -10.24 7.13
C CYS A 62 -5.13 -11.38 7.33
N GLU A 63 -6.32 -11.24 6.78
CA GLU A 63 -7.37 -12.25 6.84
C GLU A 63 -6.97 -13.55 6.14
N ARG A 64 -6.33 -13.47 4.97
CA ARG A 64 -5.77 -14.64 4.28
C ARG A 64 -4.71 -15.37 5.11
N HIS A 65 -3.99 -14.64 5.97
CA HIS A 65 -3.01 -15.18 6.92
C HIS A 65 -3.61 -15.50 8.31
N GLY A 66 -4.94 -15.54 8.42
CA GLY A 66 -5.66 -16.07 9.57
C GLY A 66 -5.79 -15.12 10.76
N PHE A 67 -5.75 -13.80 10.55
CA PHE A 67 -6.01 -12.84 11.61
C PHE A 67 -6.63 -11.54 11.09
N THR A 68 -7.39 -10.88 11.97
CA THR A 68 -7.88 -9.52 11.73
C THR A 68 -6.94 -8.52 12.38
N PRO A 69 -6.43 -7.50 11.67
CA PRO A 69 -5.48 -6.57 12.24
C PRO A 69 -6.11 -5.70 13.34
N LYS A 70 -5.44 -5.58 14.48
CA LYS A 70 -5.79 -4.57 15.48
C LYS A 70 -5.38 -3.20 14.95
N THR A 71 -6.23 -2.21 15.04
CA THR A 71 -6.00 -0.90 14.44
C THR A 71 -6.06 0.23 15.44
N ARG A 72 -5.28 1.26 15.19
CA ARG A 72 -5.40 2.58 15.78
C ARG A 72 -5.51 3.59 14.64
N SER A 73 -6.63 4.32 14.59
CA SER A 73 -6.84 5.35 13.59
C SER A 73 -5.96 6.57 13.88
N CYS A 74 -5.35 7.09 12.82
CA CYS A 74 -4.56 8.30 12.83
C CYS A 74 -4.97 9.19 11.66
N LEU A 75 -5.35 10.42 11.94
CA LEU A 75 -5.70 11.37 10.90
C LEU A 75 -4.42 11.94 10.29
N CYS A 76 -4.23 11.71 9.00
CA CYS A 76 -3.12 12.24 8.22
C CYS A 76 -3.67 12.99 7.02
N SER A 77 -3.42 14.28 6.94
CA SER A 77 -3.87 15.13 5.83
C SER A 77 -2.90 15.10 4.64
N GLY A 78 -1.70 14.55 4.83
CA GLY A 78 -0.72 14.46 3.75
C GLY A 78 0.54 13.65 4.08
N ILE A 79 1.42 13.56 3.10
CA ILE A 79 2.69 12.82 3.18
C ILE A 79 3.63 13.33 4.29
N PRO A 80 3.78 14.65 4.54
CA PRO A 80 4.65 15.13 5.62
C PRO A 80 4.25 14.61 7.00
N GLU A 81 2.95 14.53 7.28
CA GLU A 81 2.43 14.03 8.56
C GLU A 81 2.67 12.53 8.68
N LEU A 82 2.55 11.78 7.57
CA LEU A 82 2.85 10.37 7.54
C LEU A 82 4.34 10.10 7.82
N PHE A 83 5.25 10.95 7.30
CA PHE A 83 6.67 10.87 7.65
C PHE A 83 6.92 11.19 9.14
N ALA A 84 6.26 12.22 9.67
CA ALA A 84 6.37 12.56 11.08
C ALA A 84 5.90 11.40 11.98
N LEU A 85 4.86 10.70 11.59
CA LEU A 85 4.36 9.52 12.29
C LEU A 85 5.41 8.41 12.39
N CYS A 86 6.26 8.24 11.36
CA CYS A 86 7.33 7.25 11.35
C CYS A 86 8.36 7.47 12.48
N ALA A 87 8.49 8.70 13.00
CA ALA A 87 9.38 9.02 14.12
C ALA A 87 8.78 8.71 15.50
N GLY A 88 7.53 8.26 15.59
CA GLY A 88 6.83 8.04 16.85
C GLY A 88 5.89 6.85 16.83
N LEU A 89 6.22 5.76 16.13
CA LEU A 89 5.36 4.58 16.00
C LEU A 89 5.22 3.80 17.31
N GLY A 90 6.25 3.76 18.17
CA GLY A 90 6.22 2.98 19.39
C GLY A 90 5.97 1.49 19.13
N ASP A 91 4.87 0.96 19.64
CA ASP A 91 4.45 -0.44 19.47
C ASP A 91 3.63 -0.70 18.20
N MET A 92 3.34 0.36 17.43
CA MET A 92 2.53 0.26 16.21
C MET A 92 3.37 -0.08 14.99
N VAL A 93 2.69 -0.62 13.98
CA VAL A 93 3.23 -0.84 12.64
C VAL A 93 2.47 0.02 11.64
N LEU A 94 3.21 0.69 10.76
CA LEU A 94 2.67 1.43 9.62
C LEU A 94 2.92 0.63 8.35
N VAL A 95 1.89 0.27 7.63
CA VAL A 95 1.99 -0.43 6.33
C VAL A 95 1.76 0.55 5.21
N VAL A 96 2.69 0.59 4.27
CA VAL A 96 2.69 1.53 3.14
C VAL A 96 3.19 0.82 1.88
N GLY A 97 2.98 1.44 0.72
CA GLY A 97 3.62 0.98 -0.51
C GLY A 97 5.16 1.09 -0.42
N SER A 98 5.86 0.17 -1.05
CA SER A 98 7.33 0.11 -1.04
C SER A 98 7.99 1.40 -1.54
N ASN A 99 7.33 2.10 -2.47
CA ASN A 99 7.77 3.40 -2.97
C ASN A 99 7.79 4.51 -1.90
N PHE A 100 6.91 4.43 -0.89
CA PHE A 100 6.90 5.36 0.23
C PHE A 100 8.08 5.08 1.17
N GLY A 101 8.29 3.83 1.56
CA GLY A 101 9.39 3.42 2.44
C GLY A 101 10.77 3.87 1.93
N ALA A 102 10.96 3.83 0.61
CA ALA A 102 12.19 4.29 -0.03
C ALA A 102 12.42 5.81 0.04
N ARG A 103 11.40 6.59 0.38
CA ARG A 103 11.41 8.06 0.41
C ARG A 103 11.49 8.66 1.81
N ILE A 104 11.61 7.84 2.85
CA ILE A 104 11.72 8.34 4.22
C ILE A 104 12.92 9.29 4.34
N PRO A 105 12.71 10.53 4.83
CA PRO A 105 13.78 11.50 5.00
C PRO A 105 14.91 10.99 5.91
N GLU A 106 16.15 11.35 5.62
CA GLU A 106 17.32 10.93 6.38
C GLU A 106 17.22 11.26 7.88
N GLY A 107 16.59 12.41 8.22
CA GLY A 107 16.34 12.80 9.62
C GLY A 107 15.35 11.93 10.36
N ILE A 108 14.51 11.16 9.66
CA ILE A 108 13.51 10.24 10.24
C ILE A 108 14.04 8.81 10.33
N LYS A 109 14.91 8.40 9.43
CA LYS A 109 15.47 7.04 9.36
C LYS A 109 16.04 6.49 10.67
N PRO A 110 16.69 7.28 11.54
CA PRO A 110 17.18 6.76 12.83
C PRO A 110 16.08 6.28 13.78
N PHE A 111 14.85 6.76 13.62
CA PHE A 111 13.73 6.47 14.51
C PHE A 111 12.87 5.29 14.07
N CYS A 112 13.00 4.88 12.82
CA CYS A 112 12.17 3.79 12.27
C CYS A 112 12.99 2.84 11.41
N ARG A 113 12.43 1.66 11.15
CA ARG A 113 12.98 0.70 10.23
C ARG A 113 11.92 0.25 9.23
N VAL A 114 12.26 0.25 7.95
CA VAL A 114 11.45 -0.30 6.87
C VAL A 114 11.79 -1.79 6.73
N LEU A 115 10.79 -2.64 6.82
CA LEU A 115 10.91 -4.09 6.73
C LEU A 115 10.23 -4.60 5.48
N ASP A 116 10.96 -5.39 4.71
CA ASP A 116 10.38 -6.15 3.61
C ASP A 116 9.49 -7.26 4.14
N VAL A 117 8.31 -7.40 3.53
CA VAL A 117 7.39 -8.50 3.79
C VAL A 117 7.55 -9.53 2.68
N GLU A 118 7.86 -10.78 3.04
CA GLU A 118 8.19 -11.84 2.08
C GLU A 118 6.99 -12.33 1.28
N ASP A 119 5.79 -12.25 1.87
CA ASP A 119 4.57 -12.78 1.28
C ASP A 119 4.20 -12.02 0.00
N GLY A 120 4.14 -12.71 -1.12
CA GLY A 120 3.88 -12.14 -2.43
C GLY A 120 2.48 -11.56 -2.61
N ASP A 121 1.52 -11.98 -1.77
CA ASP A 121 0.15 -11.49 -1.74
C ASP A 121 -0.01 -10.21 -0.90
N PHE A 122 1.06 -9.75 -0.23
CA PHE A 122 1.06 -8.49 0.51
C PHE A 122 1.38 -7.32 -0.42
N CYS A 123 0.41 -7.00 -1.26
CA CYS A 123 0.52 -5.98 -2.29
C CYS A 123 -0.83 -5.29 -2.52
N MET A 124 -0.79 -4.14 -3.18
CA MET A 124 -1.98 -3.46 -3.67
C MET A 124 -1.87 -3.21 -5.18
N PRO A 125 -2.99 -3.30 -5.94
CA PRO A 125 -2.95 -3.07 -7.37
C PRO A 125 -2.75 -1.59 -7.68
N LEU A 126 -1.88 -1.30 -8.62
CA LEU A 126 -1.84 -0.03 -9.34
C LEU A 126 -2.81 -0.11 -10.51
N GLN A 127 -3.74 0.82 -10.58
CA GLN A 127 -4.83 0.80 -11.54
C GLN A 127 -4.86 2.10 -12.34
N LEU A 128 -5.05 1.96 -13.65
CA LEU A 128 -5.45 3.06 -14.52
C LEU A 128 -6.98 3.04 -14.62
N MET A 129 -7.61 4.14 -14.25
CA MET A 129 -9.05 4.32 -14.36
C MET A 129 -9.34 5.40 -15.38
N TYR A 130 -10.21 5.12 -16.35
CA TYR A 130 -10.58 6.07 -17.39
C TYR A 130 -12.03 5.88 -17.83
N ARG A 131 -12.61 6.93 -18.39
CA ARG A 131 -13.98 6.86 -18.96
C ARG A 131 -13.97 6.12 -20.28
N LYS A 132 -14.93 5.24 -20.48
CA LYS A 132 -15.08 4.45 -21.73
C LYS A 132 -15.31 5.32 -22.97
N ASP A 133 -15.94 6.49 -22.76
CA ASP A 133 -16.26 7.47 -23.81
C ASP A 133 -15.15 8.53 -23.99
N ASN A 134 -13.97 8.32 -23.42
CA ASN A 134 -12.84 9.24 -23.59
C ASN A 134 -12.14 8.93 -24.91
N ASP A 135 -12.23 9.85 -25.83
CA ASP A 135 -11.69 9.77 -27.21
C ASP A 135 -10.29 10.41 -27.36
N ASN A 136 -9.64 10.74 -26.23
CA ASN A 136 -8.30 11.32 -26.27
C ASN A 136 -7.29 10.32 -26.86
N PRO A 137 -6.63 10.66 -27.98
CA PRO A 137 -5.70 9.75 -28.67
C PRO A 137 -4.48 9.39 -27.80
N VAL A 138 -4.06 10.27 -26.90
CA VAL A 138 -2.96 10.00 -25.97
C VAL A 138 -3.36 8.90 -24.97
N LEU A 139 -4.60 8.91 -24.49
CA LEU A 139 -5.10 7.85 -23.62
C LEU A 139 -5.18 6.51 -24.35
N THR A 140 -5.68 6.51 -25.58
CA THR A 140 -5.77 5.31 -26.42
C THR A 140 -4.38 4.70 -26.66
N GLU A 141 -3.38 5.53 -26.98
CA GLU A 141 -2.00 5.07 -27.14
C GLU A 141 -1.40 4.55 -25.82
N LEU A 142 -1.64 5.22 -24.70
CA LEU A 142 -1.18 4.79 -23.38
C LEU A 142 -1.73 3.41 -23.02
N VAL A 143 -3.04 3.20 -23.18
CA VAL A 143 -3.71 1.92 -22.90
C VAL A 143 -3.11 0.82 -23.79
N ALA A 144 -2.95 1.07 -25.09
CA ALA A 144 -2.36 0.11 -26.01
C ALA A 144 -0.92 -0.27 -25.64
N ARG A 145 -0.11 0.69 -25.18
CA ARG A 145 1.26 0.43 -24.71
C ARG A 145 1.27 -0.40 -23.45
N ILE A 146 0.37 -0.12 -22.50
CA ILE A 146 0.25 -0.89 -21.26
C ILE A 146 -0.17 -2.32 -21.56
N GLU A 147 -1.13 -2.53 -22.45
CA GLU A 147 -1.60 -3.87 -22.86
C GLU A 147 -0.53 -4.68 -23.60
N ALA A 148 0.39 -4.02 -24.29
CA ALA A 148 1.52 -4.64 -24.98
C ALA A 148 2.71 -5.00 -24.07
N MET A 149 2.65 -4.70 -22.76
CA MET A 149 3.70 -5.06 -21.82
C MET A 149 3.84 -6.59 -21.69
N PRO A 150 5.04 -7.11 -21.35
CA PRO A 150 5.29 -8.56 -21.26
C PRO A 150 4.37 -9.31 -20.28
N ASN A 151 3.83 -8.63 -19.28
CA ASN A 151 2.79 -9.12 -18.39
C ASN A 151 1.60 -8.16 -18.51
N PRO A 152 0.72 -8.38 -19.48
CA PRO A 152 -0.38 -7.48 -19.71
C PRO A 152 -1.26 -7.38 -18.45
N PRO A 153 -1.71 -6.17 -18.13
CA PRO A 153 -2.54 -5.94 -16.95
C PRO A 153 -3.90 -6.63 -17.12
N LEU A 154 -4.44 -7.08 -15.99
CA LEU A 154 -5.78 -7.66 -15.94
C LEU A 154 -6.84 -6.57 -16.04
N ARG A 155 -7.85 -6.78 -16.87
CA ARG A 155 -9.06 -5.96 -16.87
C ARG A 155 -10.01 -6.49 -15.79
N PHE A 156 -10.63 -5.58 -15.08
CA PHE A 156 -11.71 -5.91 -14.14
C PHE A 156 -13.04 -5.68 -14.86
N GLU A 157 -13.81 -6.73 -15.00
CA GLU A 157 -15.20 -6.68 -15.47
C GLU A 157 -16.16 -6.16 -14.38
#